data_a949466bcdafe10ca4b6abbb7f834bec
#
_entry.id   a949466bcdafe10ca4b6abbb7f834bec
#
_cell.length_a   1.000
_cell.length_b   1.000
_cell.length_c   1.000
_cell.angle_alpha   90.00
_cell.angle_beta   90.00
_cell.angle_gamma   90.00
#
_symmetry.space_group_name_H-M   'P 1'
#
loop_
_entity.id
_entity.type
_entity.pdbx_description
1 polymer ?
#
loop_
_entity_poly.entity_id
_entity_poly.type
_entity_poly.pdbx_seq_one_letter_code
_entity_poly.pdbx_strand_id
1 'polypeptide(L)'
;MVLILSDFITLKDNRDFSRLYRRGKSFVSPVLVTYVIKNKSDNLRFGITTGKKVGKAVKRTRARRVIRAAYYQLYNDLKPGYDFVFVARSRTPFVKSQKVYDLSLIHI
;
A
#
# COMPACT_ATOMS: atom_id res chain seq x y z
N MET A 1 20.77 -0.71 -6.55
CA MET A 1 19.99 -0.03 -7.61
C MET A 1 19.27 1.18 -7.02
N VAL A 2 19.36 2.31 -7.70
CA VAL A 2 18.63 3.51 -7.26
C VAL A 2 17.24 3.47 -7.87
N LEU A 3 16.21 3.46 -7.01
CA LEU A 3 14.83 3.55 -7.45
C LEU A 3 14.43 5.01 -7.58
N ILE A 4 13.84 5.36 -8.71
CA ILE A 4 13.27 6.69 -8.93
C ILE A 4 11.75 6.58 -8.93
N LEU A 5 11.07 7.68 -8.70
CA LEU A 5 9.61 7.69 -8.56
C LEU A 5 8.91 7.13 -9.80
N SER A 6 9.47 7.31 -10.97
CA SER A 6 8.91 6.81 -12.23
C SER A 6 8.91 5.28 -12.34
N ASP A 7 9.68 4.58 -11.49
CA ASP A 7 9.68 3.11 -11.46
C ASP A 7 8.44 2.53 -10.77
N PHE A 8 7.66 3.37 -10.10
CA PHE A 8 6.49 2.93 -9.34
C PHE A 8 5.21 3.21 -10.16
N ILE A 9 4.44 2.14 -10.36
CA ILE A 9 3.17 2.24 -11.08
C ILE A 9 2.05 2.33 -10.05
N THR A 10 1.28 3.41 -10.12
CA THR A 10 0.20 3.69 -9.16
C THR A 10 -1.15 3.32 -9.76
N LEU A 11 -1.97 2.59 -8.99
CA LEU A 11 -3.34 2.30 -9.36
C LEU A 11 -4.20 3.55 -9.16
N LYS A 12 -5.01 3.89 -10.17
CA LYS A 12 -5.87 5.08 -10.15
C LYS A 12 -7.33 4.76 -10.50
N ASP A 13 -7.58 3.62 -11.14
CA ASP A 13 -8.91 3.25 -11.62
C ASP A 13 -9.71 2.58 -10.49
N ASN A 14 -10.95 3.04 -10.31
CA ASN A 14 -11.86 2.45 -9.32
C ASN A 14 -12.11 0.97 -9.55
N ARG A 15 -12.04 0.50 -10.81
CA ARG A 15 -12.20 -0.92 -11.12
C ARG A 15 -11.09 -1.77 -10.53
N ASP A 16 -9.86 -1.27 -10.52
CA ASP A 16 -8.73 -1.97 -9.93
C ASP A 16 -8.89 -2.09 -8.42
N PHE A 17 -9.32 -1.01 -7.76
CA PHE A 17 -9.58 -1.05 -6.31
C PHE A 17 -10.71 -2.01 -5.97
N SER A 18 -11.81 -1.95 -6.72
CA SER A 18 -12.96 -2.83 -6.50
C SER A 18 -12.58 -4.30 -6.68
N ARG A 19 -11.77 -4.62 -7.68
CA ARG A 19 -11.29 -5.97 -7.92
C ARG A 19 -10.47 -6.49 -6.74
N LEU A 20 -9.57 -5.65 -6.23
CA LEU A 20 -8.74 -5.99 -5.08
C LEU A 20 -9.57 -6.24 -3.82
N TYR A 21 -10.59 -5.41 -3.59
CA TYR A 21 -11.45 -5.59 -2.42
C TYR A 21 -12.31 -6.85 -2.49
N ARG A 22 -12.73 -7.24 -3.68
CA ARG A 22 -13.60 -8.41 -3.87
C ARG A 22 -12.84 -9.72 -3.99
N ARG A 23 -11.71 -9.73 -4.68
CA ARG A 23 -10.99 -10.95 -5.07
C ARG A 23 -9.63 -11.08 -4.44
N GLY A 24 -9.05 -10.00 -3.95
CA GLY A 24 -7.72 -10.02 -3.37
C GLY A 24 -7.69 -10.67 -2.01
N LYS A 25 -6.53 -11.16 -1.63
CA LYS A 25 -6.29 -11.58 -0.25
C LYS A 25 -6.06 -10.35 0.60
N SER A 26 -6.59 -10.36 1.82
CA SER A 26 -6.42 -9.24 2.74
C SER A 26 -5.59 -9.65 3.94
N PHE A 27 -4.73 -8.74 4.36
CA PHE A 27 -3.90 -8.91 5.55
C PHE A 27 -4.13 -7.70 6.45
N VAL A 28 -4.68 -7.95 7.63
CA VAL A 28 -5.08 -6.89 8.55
C VAL A 28 -4.06 -6.76 9.67
N SER A 29 -3.61 -5.53 9.91
CA SER A 29 -2.81 -5.19 11.08
C SER A 29 -3.42 -3.98 11.78
N PRO A 30 -3.03 -3.67 13.03
CA PRO A 30 -3.53 -2.47 13.71
C PRO A 30 -3.21 -1.17 13.00
N VAL A 31 -2.18 -1.16 12.16
CA VAL A 31 -1.68 0.05 11.48
C VAL A 31 -2.17 0.14 10.05
N LEU A 32 -2.46 -0.99 9.41
CA LEU A 32 -2.65 -1.01 7.96
C LEU A 32 -3.45 -2.24 7.54
N VAL A 33 -4.24 -2.12 6.49
CA VAL A 33 -4.83 -3.28 5.80
C VAL A 33 -4.23 -3.34 4.41
N THR A 34 -3.75 -4.51 4.00
CA THR A 34 -3.15 -4.72 2.69
C THR A 34 -4.00 -5.70 1.88
N TYR A 35 -4.36 -5.32 0.67
CA TYR A 35 -5.01 -6.21 -0.29
C TYR A 35 -4.04 -6.54 -1.39
N VAL A 36 -3.99 -7.82 -1.80
CA VAL A 36 -3.06 -8.31 -2.82
C VAL A 36 -3.81 -9.17 -3.81
N ILE A 37 -3.60 -8.96 -5.09
CA ILE A 37 -4.11 -9.81 -6.15
C ILE A 37 -3.09 -9.95 -7.26
N LYS A 38 -3.03 -11.13 -7.88
CA LYS A 38 -2.18 -11.35 -9.05
C LYS A 38 -2.75 -10.59 -10.25
N ASN A 39 -1.89 -9.86 -10.97
CA ASN A 39 -2.29 -9.21 -12.21
C ASN A 39 -1.82 -10.02 -13.42
N LYS A 40 -2.19 -9.57 -14.63
CA LYS A 40 -1.84 -10.27 -15.88
C LYS A 40 -0.59 -9.70 -16.53
N SER A 41 0.13 -8.83 -15.85
CA SER A 41 1.35 -8.21 -16.36
C SER A 41 2.54 -8.62 -15.51
N ASP A 42 3.74 -8.20 -15.93
CA ASP A 42 4.95 -8.39 -15.15
C ASP A 42 5.25 -7.18 -14.27
N ASN A 43 4.32 -6.25 -14.19
CA ASN A 43 4.49 -5.02 -13.41
C ASN A 43 4.01 -5.21 -11.98
N LEU A 44 4.66 -4.49 -11.08
CA LEU A 44 4.25 -4.34 -9.70
C LEU A 44 3.50 -3.01 -9.60
N ARG A 45 2.22 -3.07 -9.23
CA ARG A 45 1.37 -1.87 -9.15
C ARG A 45 0.82 -1.73 -7.74
N PHE A 46 0.63 -0.49 -7.29
CA PHE A 46 0.11 -0.24 -5.96
C PHE A 46 -0.85 0.95 -5.92
N GLY A 47 -1.73 0.92 -4.95
CA GLY A 47 -2.61 2.03 -4.64
C GLY A 47 -2.67 2.26 -3.14
N ILE A 48 -2.99 3.48 -2.74
CA ILE A 48 -3.13 3.85 -1.34
C ILE A 48 -4.50 4.48 -1.14
N THR A 49 -5.24 3.97 -0.16
CA THR A 49 -6.54 4.52 0.20
C THR A 49 -6.46 5.14 1.59
N THR A 50 -6.91 6.40 1.69
CA THR A 50 -7.02 7.09 2.97
C THR A 50 -8.44 7.63 3.11
N GLY A 51 -9.25 6.99 3.95
CA GLY A 51 -10.63 7.40 4.16
C GLY A 51 -10.80 8.41 5.28
N LYS A 52 -12.04 8.82 5.50
CA LYS A 52 -12.39 9.79 6.55
C LYS A 52 -12.02 9.31 7.96
N LYS A 53 -11.97 8.01 8.18
CA LYS A 53 -11.61 7.42 9.47
C LYS A 53 -10.17 7.73 9.88
N VAL A 54 -9.29 8.03 8.93
CA VAL A 54 -7.91 8.40 9.22
C VAL A 54 -7.84 9.77 9.85
N GLY A 55 -8.74 10.67 9.48
CA GLY A 55 -8.82 12.01 10.01
C GLY A 55 -8.89 13.07 8.93
N LYS A 56 -8.56 14.31 9.29
CA LYS A 56 -8.56 15.44 8.36
C LYS A 56 -7.44 15.32 7.32
N ALA A 57 -7.45 16.21 6.34
CA ALA A 57 -6.52 16.19 5.20
C ALA A 57 -5.06 16.06 5.59
N VAL A 58 -4.63 16.77 6.64
CA VAL A 58 -3.24 16.71 7.12
C VAL A 58 -2.87 15.30 7.57
N LYS A 59 -3.74 14.64 8.33
CA LYS A 59 -3.52 13.26 8.79
C LYS A 59 -3.53 12.28 7.62
N ARG A 60 -4.42 12.47 6.66
CA ARG A 60 -4.48 11.60 5.47
C ARG A 60 -3.21 11.74 4.62
N THR A 61 -2.71 12.95 4.45
CA THR A 61 -1.45 13.19 3.74
C THR A 61 -0.28 12.51 4.45
N ARG A 62 -0.24 12.62 5.77
CA ARG A 62 0.81 11.97 6.58
C ARG A 62 0.74 10.46 6.46
N ALA A 63 -0.46 9.88 6.51
CA ALA A 63 -0.65 8.44 6.33
C ALA A 63 -0.12 7.98 4.98
N ARG A 64 -0.44 8.70 3.90
CA ARG A 64 0.07 8.38 2.56
C ARG A 64 1.59 8.42 2.51
N ARG A 65 2.21 9.41 3.15
CA ARG A 65 3.68 9.51 3.19
C ARG A 65 4.31 8.34 3.92
N VAL A 66 3.73 7.94 5.05
CA VAL A 66 4.23 6.80 5.84
C VAL A 66 4.15 5.51 5.01
N ILE A 67 3.01 5.26 4.39
CA ILE A 67 2.81 4.06 3.57
C ILE A 67 3.74 4.06 2.35
N ARG A 68 3.87 5.20 1.68
CA ARG A 68 4.71 5.31 0.48
C ARG A 68 6.18 5.08 0.81
N ALA A 69 6.66 5.61 1.93
CA ALA A 69 8.03 5.38 2.37
C ALA A 69 8.29 3.90 2.68
N ALA A 70 7.31 3.23 3.32
CA ALA A 70 7.40 1.80 3.58
C ALA A 70 7.41 1.00 2.28
N TYR A 71 6.56 1.37 1.32
CA TYR A 71 6.49 0.69 0.02
C TYR A 71 7.82 0.80 -0.73
N TYR A 72 8.49 1.94 -0.67
CA TYR A 72 9.79 2.09 -1.32
C TYR A 72 10.83 1.11 -0.76
N GLN A 73 10.79 0.86 0.53
CA GLN A 73 11.66 -0.13 1.16
C GLN A 73 11.29 -1.56 0.75
N LEU A 74 10.00 -1.84 0.57
CA LEU A 74 9.51 -3.17 0.20
C LEU A 74 9.70 -3.50 -1.27
N TYR A 75 9.84 -2.51 -2.13
CA TYR A 75 9.70 -2.66 -3.58
C TYR A 75 10.58 -3.79 -4.15
N ASN A 76 11.81 -3.89 -3.69
CA ASN A 76 12.75 -4.89 -4.20
C ASN A 76 12.44 -6.30 -3.69
N ASP A 77 11.69 -6.41 -2.60
CA ASP A 77 11.34 -7.70 -1.99
C ASP A 77 10.00 -8.23 -2.50
N LEU A 78 9.23 -7.41 -3.21
CA LEU A 78 7.94 -7.80 -3.73
C LEU A 78 8.09 -8.43 -5.11
N LYS A 79 7.30 -9.48 -5.35
CA LYS A 79 7.29 -10.16 -6.64
C LYS A 79 6.53 -9.33 -7.68
N PRO A 80 7.07 -9.17 -8.90
CA PRO A 80 6.31 -8.54 -9.99
C PRO A 80 5.08 -9.37 -10.35
N GLY A 81 4.14 -8.75 -11.02
CA GLY A 81 2.92 -9.43 -11.43
C GLY A 81 1.80 -9.39 -10.40
N TYR A 82 1.92 -8.56 -9.37
CA TYR A 82 0.91 -8.39 -8.33
C TYR A 82 0.50 -6.94 -8.18
N ASP A 83 -0.78 -6.74 -7.84
CA ASP A 83 -1.31 -5.45 -7.46
C ASP A 83 -1.50 -5.42 -5.95
N PHE A 84 -1.17 -4.30 -5.34
CA PHE A 84 -1.34 -4.08 -3.90
C PHE A 84 -2.18 -2.83 -3.66
N VAL A 85 -3.08 -2.91 -2.69
CA VAL A 85 -3.77 -1.72 -2.17
C VAL A 85 -3.54 -1.67 -0.67
N PHE A 86 -2.97 -0.56 -0.23
CA PHE A 86 -2.73 -0.29 1.18
C PHE A 86 -3.83 0.64 1.69
N VAL A 87 -4.62 0.15 2.64
CA VAL A 87 -5.70 0.92 3.24
C VAL A 87 -5.22 1.47 4.57
N ALA A 88 -5.10 2.79 4.66
CA ALA A 88 -4.68 3.44 5.89
C ALA A 88 -5.75 3.30 6.97
N ARG A 89 -5.30 3.14 8.21
CA ARG A 89 -6.15 3.09 9.38
C ARG A 89 -5.91 4.34 10.23
N SER A 90 -6.72 4.54 11.26
CA SER A 90 -6.61 5.72 12.13
C SER A 90 -5.24 5.83 12.79
N ARG A 91 -4.54 4.72 13.00
CA ARG A 91 -3.20 4.71 13.60
C ARG A 91 -2.07 5.00 12.61
N THR A 92 -2.31 4.86 11.31
CA THR A 92 -1.25 4.98 10.29
C THR A 92 -0.47 6.31 10.40
N PRO A 93 -1.12 7.49 10.57
CA PRO A 93 -0.38 8.75 10.62
C PRO A 93 0.56 8.88 11.82
N PHE A 94 0.38 8.06 12.84
CA PHE A 94 1.12 8.19 14.11
C PHE A 94 2.28 7.22 14.24
N VAL A 95 2.53 6.39 13.22
CA VAL A 95 3.62 5.42 13.24
C VAL A 95 4.69 5.82 12.25
N LYS A 96 5.90 5.32 12.47
CA LYS A 96 7.01 5.50 11.53
C LYS A 96 6.88 4.52 10.38
N SER A 97 7.39 4.90 9.21
CA SER A 97 7.38 4.04 8.02
C SER A 97 8.04 2.69 8.27
N GLN A 98 9.04 2.63 9.13
CA GLN A 98 9.70 1.37 9.49
C GLN A 98 8.71 0.39 10.12
N LYS A 99 7.79 0.88 10.95
CA LYS A 99 6.76 0.04 11.57
C LYS A 99 5.82 -0.56 10.52
N VAL A 100 5.42 0.24 9.54
CA VAL A 100 4.58 -0.23 8.43
C VAL A 100 5.33 -1.27 7.61
N TYR A 101 6.61 -1.02 7.32
CA TYR A 101 7.47 -1.95 6.60
C TYR A 101 7.56 -3.31 7.34
N ASP A 102 7.84 -3.28 8.64
CA ASP A 102 8.00 -4.49 9.44
C ASP A 102 6.71 -5.33 9.45
N LEU A 103 5.56 -4.68 9.64
CA LEU A 103 4.27 -5.36 9.66
C LEU A 103 3.90 -5.93 8.29
N SER A 104 4.27 -5.23 7.21
CA SER A 104 3.98 -5.70 5.85
C SER A 104 4.81 -6.91 5.48
N LEU A 105 6.08 -6.98 5.92
CA LEU A 105 6.95 -8.12 5.64
C LEU A 105 6.43 -9.43 6.19
N ILE A 106 5.76 -9.39 7.34
CA ILE A 106 5.23 -10.59 7.98
C ILE A 106 4.18 -11.26 7.09
N HIS A 107 3.47 -10.49 6.27
CA HIS A 107 2.35 -10.97 5.47
C HIS A 107 2.66 -11.14 3.98
N ILE A 108 3.80 -10.69 3.55
CA ILE A 108 4.23 -10.78 2.14
C ILE A 108 5.38 -11.78 2.00
#